data_a47bc2cf0c64de691fdfee607ebed399
#
_entry.id   a47bc2cf0c64de691fdfee607ebed399
#
_cell.length_a   1.000
_cell.length_b   1.000
_cell.length_c   1.000
_cell.angle_alpha   90.00
_cell.angle_beta   90.00
_cell.angle_gamma   90.00
#
_symmetry.space_group_name_H-M   'P 1'
#
loop_
_entity.id
_entity.type
_entity.pdbx_description
1 polymer ?
#
loop_
_entity_poly.entity_id
_entity_poly.type
_entity_poly.pdbx_seq_one_letter_code
_entity_poly.pdbx_strand_id
1 'polypeptide(L)'
;MPPTLTKRPLRVQPVLLALLVTLPALGLGWWLGRQGQLAQPVADLRRQRLEREVVTLRKQLDGPTASDEERQRLLELLVALNRRAEAIALLEPMADREPERWSLRLMLAELRRTSNDRAGAERELRQILSRRPAQVEALQLMALLKLESGKGAAAQAEVKAAYTAATSPTLQAEALDLGLLLAELQSRQGETPQAQSTYLELARNFPADQRPLLALALSLHDQGNLEAAQEALAQARLRSPDQSRPDPRLDQLAASWGLEKLRAPSGKGKRPAAPPQPPSSPPTP
;
A
#
# COMPACT_ATOMS: atom_id res chain seq x y z
N MET A 1 -33.93 -64.66 -47.67
CA MET A 1 -33.10 -64.29 -46.56
C MET A 1 -32.03 -63.33 -47.10
N PRO A 2 -32.07 -62.03 -46.77
CA PRO A 2 -31.00 -61.07 -47.09
C PRO A 2 -29.93 -61.03 -46.01
N PRO A 3 -28.64 -60.78 -46.33
CA PRO A 3 -27.58 -60.71 -45.27
C PRO A 3 -27.59 -59.39 -44.58
N THR A 4 -27.45 -59.47 -43.27
CA THR A 4 -27.33 -58.32 -42.35
C THR A 4 -25.94 -57.66 -42.48
N LEU A 5 -25.90 -56.37 -42.89
CA LEU A 5 -24.73 -55.53 -42.88
C LEU A 5 -24.42 -55.02 -41.46
N THR A 6 -23.43 -55.59 -40.81
CA THR A 6 -22.86 -55.10 -39.55
C THR A 6 -22.04 -53.84 -39.82
N LYS A 7 -22.53 -52.69 -39.36
CA LYS A 7 -21.76 -51.44 -39.27
C LYS A 7 -20.65 -51.58 -38.25
N ARG A 8 -19.37 -51.59 -38.67
CA ARG A 8 -18.20 -51.49 -37.80
C ARG A 8 -18.09 -50.03 -37.28
N PRO A 9 -17.96 -49.81 -35.96
CA PRO A 9 -17.68 -48.46 -35.45
C PRO A 9 -16.24 -48.06 -35.85
N LEU A 10 -16.10 -46.88 -36.45
CA LEU A 10 -14.82 -46.23 -36.67
C LEU A 10 -14.13 -45.99 -35.30
N ARG A 11 -13.12 -46.77 -34.96
CA ARG A 11 -12.20 -46.49 -33.89
C ARG A 11 -11.35 -45.27 -34.27
N VAL A 12 -11.79 -44.09 -33.89
CA VAL A 12 -10.96 -42.89 -33.96
C VAL A 12 -9.77 -43.13 -33.04
N GLN A 13 -8.58 -43.25 -33.63
CA GLN A 13 -7.36 -43.55 -32.87
C GLN A 13 -7.13 -42.43 -31.83
N PRO A 14 -6.85 -42.79 -30.58
CA PRO A 14 -6.64 -41.80 -29.49
C PRO A 14 -5.48 -40.84 -29.76
N VAL A 15 -4.58 -41.19 -30.70
CA VAL A 15 -3.46 -40.35 -31.15
C VAL A 15 -3.94 -39.10 -31.91
N LEU A 16 -5.04 -39.18 -32.70
CA LEU A 16 -5.60 -38.04 -33.42
C LEU A 16 -6.28 -37.01 -32.44
N LEU A 17 -6.92 -37.50 -31.38
CA LEU A 17 -7.51 -36.67 -30.37
C LEU A 17 -6.44 -35.96 -29.51
N ALA A 18 -5.33 -36.64 -29.21
CA ALA A 18 -4.20 -36.06 -28.48
C ALA A 18 -3.52 -34.93 -29.32
N LEU A 19 -3.36 -35.12 -30.63
CA LEU A 19 -2.78 -34.10 -31.52
C LEU A 19 -3.67 -32.85 -31.66
N LEU A 20 -5.00 -33.00 -31.59
CA LEU A 20 -5.97 -31.90 -31.72
C LEU A 20 -6.03 -31.00 -30.48
N VAL A 21 -5.62 -31.51 -29.32
CA VAL A 21 -5.59 -30.74 -28.04
C VAL A 21 -4.20 -30.13 -27.80
N THR A 22 -3.12 -30.79 -28.22
CA THR A 22 -1.74 -30.33 -27.95
C THR A 22 -1.30 -29.18 -28.86
N LEU A 23 -1.75 -29.13 -30.12
CA LEU A 23 -1.41 -28.06 -31.06
C LEU A 23 -1.91 -26.67 -30.64
N PRO A 24 -3.19 -26.47 -30.20
CA PRO A 24 -3.63 -25.17 -29.71
C PRO A 24 -2.98 -24.78 -28.38
N ALA A 25 -2.65 -25.75 -27.50
CA ALA A 25 -1.96 -25.47 -26.24
C ALA A 25 -0.52 -24.98 -26.46
N LEU A 26 0.18 -25.55 -27.41
CA LEU A 26 1.53 -25.08 -27.83
C LEU A 26 1.46 -23.71 -28.51
N GLY A 27 0.44 -23.45 -29.34
CA GLY A 27 0.20 -22.14 -29.97
C GLY A 27 -0.12 -21.03 -28.95
N LEU A 28 -0.96 -21.34 -27.97
CA LEU A 28 -1.28 -20.40 -26.87
C LEU A 28 -0.07 -20.15 -25.94
N GLY A 29 0.68 -21.19 -25.60
CA GLY A 29 1.90 -21.07 -24.80
C GLY A 29 2.98 -20.25 -25.53
N TRP A 30 3.15 -20.45 -26.85
CA TRP A 30 4.08 -19.65 -27.66
C TRP A 30 3.62 -18.20 -27.82
N TRP A 31 2.32 -17.96 -27.98
CA TRP A 31 1.75 -16.61 -28.09
C TRP A 31 1.85 -15.83 -26.76
N LEU A 32 1.53 -16.46 -25.61
CA LEU A 32 1.70 -15.89 -24.26
C LEU A 32 3.18 -15.64 -23.93
N GLY A 33 4.07 -16.56 -24.30
CA GLY A 33 5.51 -16.39 -24.14
C GLY A 33 6.08 -15.23 -24.96
N ARG A 34 5.53 -14.99 -26.15
CA ARG A 34 5.96 -13.89 -27.02
C ARG A 34 5.48 -12.51 -26.52
N GLN A 35 4.35 -12.42 -25.83
CA GLN A 35 3.90 -11.17 -25.21
C GLN A 35 4.81 -10.74 -24.04
N GLY A 36 5.34 -11.69 -23.27
CA GLY A 36 6.33 -11.41 -22.23
C GLY A 36 7.67 -10.91 -22.77
N GLN A 37 8.07 -11.38 -23.95
CA GLN A 37 9.35 -10.98 -24.60
C GLN A 37 9.33 -9.56 -25.18
N LEU A 38 8.15 -9.01 -25.53
CA LEU A 38 8.05 -7.65 -26.07
C LEU A 38 8.15 -6.55 -24.99
N ALA A 39 7.91 -6.88 -23.73
CA ALA A 39 8.05 -5.94 -22.61
C ALA A 39 9.50 -5.84 -22.08
N GLN A 40 10.32 -6.88 -22.27
CA GLN A 40 11.71 -6.93 -21.80
C GLN A 40 12.64 -5.88 -22.45
N PRO A 41 12.63 -5.65 -23.77
CA PRO A 41 13.55 -4.69 -24.41
C PRO A 41 13.29 -3.24 -23.95
N VAL A 42 12.07 -2.88 -23.62
CA VAL A 42 11.75 -1.53 -23.11
C VAL A 42 12.25 -1.34 -21.68
N ALA A 43 12.13 -2.37 -20.85
CA ALA A 43 12.66 -2.38 -19.49
C ALA A 43 14.19 -2.30 -19.48
N ASP A 44 14.85 -3.05 -20.37
CA ASP A 44 16.30 -3.05 -20.51
C ASP A 44 16.84 -1.69 -21.01
N LEU A 45 16.18 -1.07 -21.99
CA LEU A 45 16.55 0.27 -22.47
C LEU A 45 16.38 1.33 -21.38
N ARG A 46 15.32 1.24 -20.57
CA ARG A 46 15.11 2.12 -19.42
C ARG A 46 16.22 1.95 -18.40
N ARG A 47 16.54 0.72 -18.04
CA ARG A 47 17.62 0.39 -17.10
C ARG A 47 18.97 0.93 -17.58
N GLN A 48 19.32 0.72 -18.85
CA GLN A 48 20.55 1.23 -19.43
C GLN A 48 20.65 2.77 -19.42
N ARG A 49 19.52 3.48 -19.57
CA ARG A 49 19.49 4.94 -19.43
C ARG A 49 19.81 5.37 -18.00
N LEU A 50 19.16 4.73 -17.02
CA LEU A 50 19.41 5.01 -15.60
C LEU A 50 20.86 4.69 -15.21
N GLU A 51 21.42 3.60 -15.69
CA GLU A 51 22.83 3.23 -15.45
C GLU A 51 23.81 4.27 -16.04
N ARG A 52 23.55 4.79 -17.25
CA ARG A 52 24.35 5.87 -17.83
C ARG A 52 24.25 7.16 -17.02
N GLU A 53 23.06 7.51 -16.55
CA GLU A 53 22.84 8.69 -15.69
C GLU A 53 23.61 8.54 -14.36
N VAL A 54 23.61 7.36 -13.74
CA VAL A 54 24.44 7.06 -12.55
C VAL A 54 25.92 7.33 -12.81
N VAL A 55 26.46 6.86 -13.94
CA VAL A 55 27.89 7.08 -14.29
C VAL A 55 28.19 8.58 -14.46
N THR A 56 27.28 9.31 -15.07
CA THR A 56 27.46 10.77 -15.27
C THR A 56 27.42 11.51 -13.93
N LEU A 57 26.42 11.24 -13.09
CA LEU A 57 26.30 11.88 -11.78
C LEU A 57 27.48 11.56 -10.86
N ARG A 58 28.01 10.34 -10.90
CA ARG A 58 29.20 10.00 -10.11
C ARG A 58 30.40 10.86 -10.48
N LYS A 59 30.66 11.04 -11.78
CA LYS A 59 31.75 11.90 -12.24
C LYS A 59 31.57 13.36 -11.81
N GLN A 60 30.32 13.83 -11.74
CA GLN A 60 30.00 15.16 -11.22
C GLN A 60 30.24 15.27 -9.73
N LEU A 61 29.89 14.22 -8.97
CA LEU A 61 30.06 14.17 -7.52
C LEU A 61 31.53 14.03 -7.08
N ASP A 62 32.41 13.55 -7.94
CA ASP A 62 33.86 13.54 -7.72
C ASP A 62 34.48 14.95 -7.84
N GLY A 63 33.75 15.93 -8.36
CA GLY A 63 34.15 17.31 -8.48
C GLY A 63 33.94 18.13 -7.20
N PRO A 64 34.63 19.29 -7.07
CA PRO A 64 34.55 20.12 -5.86
C PRO A 64 33.20 20.85 -5.70
N THR A 65 32.34 20.84 -6.71
CA THR A 65 31.04 21.58 -6.75
C THR A 65 29.83 20.64 -6.60
N ALA A 66 30.01 19.44 -6.06
CA ALA A 66 28.93 18.47 -5.90
C ALA A 66 27.76 19.02 -5.06
N SER A 67 26.60 19.17 -5.68
CA SER A 67 25.40 19.68 -5.03
C SER A 67 24.64 18.59 -4.26
N ASP A 68 23.79 19.01 -3.32
CA ASP A 68 22.94 18.06 -2.59
C ASP A 68 21.84 17.50 -3.49
N GLU A 69 21.37 18.26 -4.49
CA GLU A 69 20.42 17.77 -5.49
C GLU A 69 21.00 16.64 -6.34
N GLU A 70 22.27 16.74 -6.72
CA GLU A 70 22.96 15.67 -7.48
C GLU A 70 23.12 14.40 -6.62
N ARG A 71 23.43 14.55 -5.32
CA ARG A 71 23.49 13.41 -4.38
C ARG A 71 22.13 12.76 -4.21
N GLN A 72 21.09 13.57 -4.04
CA GLN A 72 19.72 13.07 -3.92
C GLN A 72 19.29 12.34 -5.21
N ARG A 73 19.58 12.94 -6.37
CA ARG A 73 19.28 12.32 -7.67
C ARG A 73 20.01 10.99 -7.86
N LEU A 74 21.28 10.92 -7.49
CA LEU A 74 22.04 9.67 -7.55
C LEU A 74 21.45 8.62 -6.60
N LEU A 75 21.03 9.01 -5.40
CA LEU A 75 20.39 8.13 -4.44
C LEU A 75 19.09 7.53 -5.02
N GLU A 76 18.23 8.34 -5.62
CA GLU A 76 16.99 7.89 -6.26
C GLU A 76 17.28 6.84 -7.35
N LEU A 77 18.28 7.10 -8.20
CA LEU A 77 18.69 6.18 -9.27
C LEU A 77 19.24 4.86 -8.73
N LEU A 78 20.08 4.92 -7.68
CA LEU A 78 20.63 3.72 -7.05
C LEU A 78 19.52 2.86 -6.43
N VAL A 79 18.53 3.48 -5.78
CA VAL A 79 17.36 2.79 -5.24
C VAL A 79 16.51 2.18 -6.36
N ALA A 80 16.24 2.95 -7.43
CA ALA A 80 15.47 2.48 -8.59
C ALA A 80 16.15 1.29 -9.31
N LEU A 81 17.49 1.28 -9.35
CA LEU A 81 18.30 0.21 -9.91
C LEU A 81 18.54 -0.96 -8.92
N ASN A 82 17.98 -0.89 -7.72
CA ASN A 82 18.18 -1.86 -6.64
C ASN A 82 19.67 -2.02 -6.21
N ARG A 83 20.50 -0.98 -6.40
CA ARG A 83 21.91 -0.94 -6.01
C ARG A 83 22.04 -0.49 -4.55
N ARG A 84 21.46 -1.30 -3.64
CA ARG A 84 21.27 -0.94 -2.22
C ARG A 84 22.57 -0.64 -1.48
N ALA A 85 23.60 -1.44 -1.69
CA ALA A 85 24.89 -1.23 -1.03
C ALA A 85 25.50 0.15 -1.34
N GLU A 86 25.38 0.59 -2.59
CA GLU A 86 25.86 1.88 -3.04
C GLU A 86 24.98 3.05 -2.56
N ALA A 87 23.67 2.80 -2.51
CA ALA A 87 22.72 3.76 -1.92
C ALA A 87 23.01 3.97 -0.42
N ILE A 88 23.31 2.91 0.33
CA ILE A 88 23.69 2.98 1.73
C ILE A 88 25.01 3.77 1.89
N ALA A 89 26.03 3.44 1.09
CA ALA A 89 27.33 4.12 1.17
C ALA A 89 27.24 5.63 0.83
N LEU A 90 26.31 6.01 -0.04
CA LEU A 90 26.06 7.43 -0.36
C LEU A 90 25.25 8.11 0.76
N LEU A 91 24.26 7.46 1.30
CA LEU A 91 23.29 8.04 2.24
C LEU A 91 23.86 8.17 3.66
N GLU A 92 24.71 7.24 4.09
CA GLU A 92 25.30 7.22 5.44
C GLU A 92 26.02 8.53 5.79
N PRO A 93 26.99 9.04 4.99
CA PRO A 93 27.64 10.31 5.27
C PRO A 93 26.70 11.52 5.16
N MET A 94 25.64 11.45 4.36
CA MET A 94 24.62 12.50 4.29
C MET A 94 23.81 12.57 5.58
N ALA A 95 23.37 11.42 6.10
CA ALA A 95 22.63 11.32 7.36
C ALA A 95 23.48 11.73 8.56
N ASP A 96 24.79 11.50 8.53
CA ASP A 96 25.72 11.89 9.61
C ASP A 96 26.00 13.39 9.65
N ARG A 97 26.07 14.04 8.47
CA ARG A 97 26.26 15.49 8.39
C ARG A 97 25.03 16.28 8.82
N GLU A 98 23.83 15.71 8.60
CA GLU A 98 22.54 16.37 8.84
C GLU A 98 21.68 15.59 9.84
N PRO A 99 22.09 15.49 11.10
CA PRO A 99 21.42 14.65 12.10
C PRO A 99 19.98 15.11 12.41
N GLU A 100 19.62 16.35 12.10
CA GLU A 100 18.27 16.88 12.26
C GLU A 100 17.33 16.42 11.13
N ARG A 101 17.87 16.04 9.98
CA ARG A 101 17.11 15.44 8.87
C ARG A 101 16.90 13.95 9.12
N TRP A 102 16.09 13.63 10.14
CA TRP A 102 15.77 12.27 10.54
C TRP A 102 15.27 11.40 9.38
N SER A 103 14.66 12.00 8.34
CA SER A 103 14.20 11.30 7.14
C SER A 103 15.33 10.58 6.38
N LEU A 104 16.55 11.13 6.38
CA LEU A 104 17.73 10.47 5.77
C LEU A 104 18.08 9.21 6.56
N ARG A 105 18.08 9.28 7.90
CA ARG A 105 18.32 8.10 8.76
C ARG A 105 17.21 7.07 8.64
N LEU A 106 15.95 7.50 8.50
CA LEU A 106 14.84 6.59 8.29
C LEU A 106 15.00 5.82 6.96
N MET A 107 15.37 6.52 5.89
CA MET A 107 15.68 5.90 4.60
C MET A 107 16.86 4.94 4.70
N LEU A 108 17.93 5.32 5.43
CA LEU A 108 19.09 4.46 5.68
C LEU A 108 18.68 3.19 6.45
N ALA A 109 17.84 3.32 7.46
CA ALA A 109 17.31 2.18 8.22
C ALA A 109 16.52 1.22 7.31
N GLU A 110 15.65 1.75 6.45
CA GLU A 110 14.87 0.94 5.50
C GLU A 110 15.76 0.24 4.46
N LEU A 111 16.76 0.92 3.92
CA LEU A 111 17.73 0.30 3.00
C LEU A 111 18.56 -0.81 3.69
N ARG A 112 18.97 -0.59 4.94
CA ARG A 112 19.68 -1.61 5.74
C ARG A 112 18.77 -2.81 6.02
N ARG A 113 17.50 -2.58 6.41
CA ARG A 113 16.50 -3.65 6.62
C ARG A 113 16.29 -4.49 5.36
N THR A 114 16.08 -3.84 4.23
CA THR A 114 15.85 -4.54 2.94
C THR A 114 17.12 -5.23 2.41
N SER A 115 18.30 -4.85 2.92
CA SER A 115 19.58 -5.51 2.68
C SER A 115 19.92 -6.59 3.71
N ASN A 116 18.96 -6.93 4.60
CA ASN A 116 19.10 -7.89 5.69
C ASN A 116 20.09 -7.47 6.80
N ASP A 117 20.51 -6.20 6.85
CA ASP A 117 21.28 -5.61 7.95
C ASP A 117 20.33 -5.08 9.03
N ARG A 118 19.68 -6.01 9.74
CA ARG A 118 18.71 -5.66 10.81
C ARG A 118 19.36 -4.88 11.94
N ALA A 119 20.58 -5.25 12.32
CA ALA A 119 21.30 -4.58 13.41
C ALA A 119 21.66 -3.14 13.04
N GLY A 120 22.08 -2.90 11.80
CA GLY A 120 22.30 -1.57 11.27
C GLY A 120 21.03 -0.74 11.22
N ALA A 121 19.93 -1.30 10.70
CA ALA A 121 18.64 -0.63 10.68
C ALA A 121 18.17 -0.21 12.08
N GLU A 122 18.30 -1.11 13.07
CA GLU A 122 17.91 -0.83 14.45
C GLU A 122 18.78 0.28 15.09
N ARG A 123 20.08 0.34 14.76
CA ARG A 123 20.95 1.44 15.23
C ARG A 123 20.50 2.80 14.70
N GLU A 124 20.19 2.89 13.41
CA GLU A 124 19.69 4.15 12.81
C GLU A 124 18.38 4.60 13.45
N LEU A 125 17.44 3.67 13.65
CA LEU A 125 16.16 3.98 14.28
C LEU A 125 16.33 4.43 15.73
N ARG A 126 17.22 3.81 16.51
CA ARG A 126 17.53 4.28 17.87
C ARG A 126 18.09 5.70 17.89
N GLN A 127 18.89 6.07 16.91
CA GLN A 127 19.39 7.44 16.80
C GLN A 127 18.25 8.45 16.53
N ILE A 128 17.26 8.09 15.72
CA ILE A 128 16.07 8.93 15.54
C ILE A 128 15.28 9.01 16.85
N LEU A 129 14.97 7.87 17.47
CA LEU A 129 14.12 7.78 18.65
C LEU A 129 14.77 8.39 19.91
N SER A 130 16.11 8.45 19.99
CA SER A 130 16.80 9.14 21.08
C SER A 130 16.56 10.65 21.09
N ARG A 131 16.32 11.26 19.94
CA ARG A 131 16.03 12.70 19.78
C ARG A 131 14.54 12.99 19.64
N ARG A 132 13.79 12.06 19.06
CA ARG A 132 12.36 12.15 18.74
C ARG A 132 11.64 10.88 19.20
N PRO A 133 11.37 10.70 20.51
CA PRO A 133 10.82 9.45 21.03
C PRO A 133 9.43 9.08 20.50
N ALA A 134 8.67 10.07 20.03
CA ALA A 134 7.33 9.90 19.47
C ALA A 134 7.30 9.89 17.94
N GLN A 135 8.48 9.76 17.27
CA GLN A 135 8.49 9.72 15.78
C GLN A 135 7.83 8.45 15.27
N VAL A 136 6.64 8.62 14.71
CA VAL A 136 5.74 7.52 14.35
C VAL A 136 6.37 6.58 13.33
N GLU A 137 6.95 7.10 12.25
CA GLU A 137 7.55 6.30 11.19
C GLU A 137 8.75 5.49 11.67
N ALA A 138 9.53 6.05 12.60
CA ALA A 138 10.66 5.33 13.19
C ALA A 138 10.17 4.19 14.10
N LEU A 139 9.11 4.41 14.87
CA LEU A 139 8.48 3.39 15.71
C LEU A 139 7.79 2.31 14.87
N GLN A 140 7.15 2.66 13.76
CA GLN A 140 6.56 1.71 12.82
C GLN A 140 7.63 0.78 12.24
N LEU A 141 8.75 1.34 11.76
CA LEU A 141 9.83 0.54 11.19
C LEU A 141 10.54 -0.30 12.28
N MET A 142 10.72 0.23 13.49
CA MET A 142 11.25 -0.51 14.63
C MET A 142 10.32 -1.67 15.02
N ALA A 143 9.02 -1.45 15.06
CA ALA A 143 8.03 -2.47 15.33
C ALA A 143 8.06 -3.58 14.26
N LEU A 144 8.15 -3.20 12.99
CA LEU A 144 8.30 -4.16 11.88
C LEU A 144 9.54 -5.04 12.04
N LEU A 145 10.71 -4.45 12.32
CA LEU A 145 11.95 -5.19 12.57
C LEU A 145 11.82 -6.19 13.74
N LYS A 146 11.15 -5.78 14.82
CA LYS A 146 10.89 -6.64 15.96
C LYS A 146 9.91 -7.77 15.64
N LEU A 147 8.84 -7.48 14.88
CA LEU A 147 7.91 -8.51 14.41
C LEU A 147 8.59 -9.54 13.51
N GLU A 148 9.40 -9.09 12.54
CA GLU A 148 10.20 -9.98 11.68
C GLU A 148 11.19 -10.86 12.47
N SER A 149 11.55 -10.43 13.68
CA SER A 149 12.45 -11.15 14.60
C SER A 149 11.71 -11.96 15.66
N GLY A 150 10.39 -12.08 15.58
CA GLY A 150 9.57 -12.79 16.58
C GLY A 150 9.42 -12.07 17.93
N LYS A 151 9.80 -10.79 18.01
CA LYS A 151 9.79 -9.97 19.24
C LYS A 151 8.57 -9.05 19.32
N GLY A 152 7.38 -9.55 18.97
CA GLY A 152 6.15 -8.76 18.90
C GLY A 152 5.79 -8.07 20.22
N ALA A 153 5.90 -8.77 21.34
CA ALA A 153 5.64 -8.19 22.67
C ALA A 153 6.57 -7.00 22.99
N ALA A 154 7.83 -7.07 22.56
CA ALA A 154 8.78 -5.96 22.75
C ALA A 154 8.44 -4.76 21.83
N ALA A 155 7.94 -5.01 20.61
CA ALA A 155 7.45 -3.96 19.73
C ALA A 155 6.25 -3.24 20.36
N GLN A 156 5.28 -4.00 20.84
CA GLN A 156 4.08 -3.45 21.50
C GLN A 156 4.43 -2.64 22.75
N ALA A 157 5.32 -3.12 23.61
CA ALA A 157 5.72 -2.41 24.82
C ALA A 157 6.39 -1.06 24.50
N GLU A 158 7.25 -1.01 23.46
CA GLU A 158 7.91 0.24 23.06
C GLU A 158 6.91 1.26 22.49
N VAL A 159 6.02 0.83 21.60
CA VAL A 159 4.97 1.70 21.03
C VAL A 159 4.01 2.15 22.11
N LYS A 160 3.63 1.28 23.06
CA LYS A 160 2.79 1.65 24.21
C LYS A 160 3.44 2.72 25.09
N ALA A 161 4.72 2.59 25.37
CA ALA A 161 5.47 3.60 26.12
C ALA A 161 5.48 4.96 25.41
N ALA A 162 5.73 4.97 24.09
CA ALA A 162 5.69 6.17 23.27
C ALA A 162 4.29 6.78 23.21
N TYR A 163 3.23 5.98 23.05
CA TYR A 163 1.85 6.42 23.07
C TYR A 163 1.49 7.09 24.41
N THR A 164 1.85 6.44 25.53
CA THR A 164 1.59 6.98 26.85
C THR A 164 2.32 8.32 27.08
N ALA A 165 3.55 8.46 26.58
CA ALA A 165 4.29 9.73 26.66
C ALA A 165 3.70 10.81 25.75
N ALA A 166 3.10 10.44 24.61
CA ALA A 166 2.49 11.36 23.64
C ALA A 166 1.08 11.86 24.05
N THR A 167 0.49 11.36 25.15
CA THR A 167 -0.81 11.86 25.66
C THR A 167 -0.72 13.27 26.22
N SER A 168 0.47 13.89 26.24
CA SER A 168 0.63 15.30 26.59
C SER A 168 0.02 16.22 25.52
N PRO A 169 -0.50 17.42 25.89
CA PRO A 169 -1.17 18.33 24.94
C PRO A 169 -0.30 18.75 23.75
N THR A 170 1.02 18.69 23.87
CA THR A 170 1.99 19.10 22.84
C THR A 170 2.21 18.07 21.74
N LEU A 171 1.83 16.80 21.94
CA LEU A 171 2.05 15.68 21.03
C LEU A 171 0.73 14.98 20.63
N GLN A 172 -0.37 15.73 20.64
CA GLN A 172 -1.70 15.16 20.39
C GLN A 172 -1.88 14.55 19.00
N ALA A 173 -1.19 15.08 17.98
CA ALA A 173 -1.23 14.52 16.63
C ALA A 173 -0.53 13.15 16.57
N GLU A 174 0.64 13.05 17.18
CA GLU A 174 1.42 11.81 17.27
C GLU A 174 0.71 10.75 18.12
N ALA A 175 -0.02 11.17 19.16
CA ALA A 175 -0.77 10.26 20.03
C ALA A 175 -1.81 9.44 19.25
N LEU A 176 -2.51 10.04 18.31
CA LEU A 176 -3.48 9.31 17.47
C LEU A 176 -2.79 8.23 16.63
N ASP A 177 -1.71 8.58 15.92
CA ASP A 177 -1.01 7.67 15.05
C ASP A 177 -0.29 6.55 15.83
N LEU A 178 0.28 6.87 16.99
CA LEU A 178 0.87 5.88 17.91
C LEU A 178 -0.19 4.95 18.51
N GLY A 179 -1.35 5.47 18.85
CA GLY A 179 -2.46 4.66 19.35
C GLY A 179 -3.00 3.71 18.28
N LEU A 180 -3.12 4.15 17.03
CA LEU A 180 -3.48 3.29 15.90
C LEU A 180 -2.43 2.19 15.68
N LEU A 181 -1.14 2.54 15.73
CA LEU A 181 -0.04 1.57 15.64
C LEU A 181 -0.08 0.56 16.80
N LEU A 182 -0.33 1.02 18.03
CA LEU A 182 -0.46 0.14 19.18
C LEU A 182 -1.59 -0.88 18.99
N ALA A 183 -2.78 -0.41 18.58
CA ALA A 183 -3.93 -1.27 18.36
C ALA A 183 -3.70 -2.27 17.21
N GLU A 184 -2.99 -1.86 16.16
CA GLU A 184 -2.58 -2.79 15.09
C GLU A 184 -1.64 -3.88 15.62
N LEU A 185 -0.65 -3.53 16.45
CA LEU A 185 0.25 -4.50 17.06
C LEU A 185 -0.49 -5.47 18.00
N GLN A 186 -1.43 -4.98 18.80
CA GLN A 186 -2.32 -5.81 19.62
C GLN A 186 -3.10 -6.81 18.77
N SER A 187 -3.71 -6.33 17.69
CA SER A 187 -4.46 -7.20 16.76
C SER A 187 -3.57 -8.28 16.14
N ARG A 188 -2.37 -7.93 15.69
CA ARG A 188 -1.40 -8.89 15.11
C ARG A 188 -0.91 -9.92 16.10
N GLN A 189 -0.96 -9.64 17.40
CA GLN A 189 -0.61 -10.57 18.46
C GLN A 189 -1.80 -11.39 18.98
N GLY A 190 -2.98 -11.24 18.38
CA GLY A 190 -4.20 -11.91 18.77
C GLY A 190 -4.90 -11.28 19.98
N GLU A 191 -4.43 -10.13 20.46
CA GLU A 191 -5.03 -9.36 21.56
C GLU A 191 -6.19 -8.50 21.03
N THR A 192 -7.10 -9.12 20.30
CA THR A 192 -8.18 -8.40 19.59
C THR A 192 -9.10 -7.58 20.51
N PRO A 193 -9.50 -8.05 21.72
CA PRO A 193 -10.29 -7.22 22.61
C PRO A 193 -9.56 -5.94 23.05
N GLN A 194 -8.26 -6.02 23.29
CA GLN A 194 -7.44 -4.87 23.65
C GLN A 194 -7.33 -3.88 22.50
N ALA A 195 -7.09 -4.39 21.26
CA ALA A 195 -7.06 -3.57 20.07
C ALA A 195 -8.37 -2.79 19.88
N GLN A 196 -9.52 -3.45 20.02
CA GLN A 196 -10.82 -2.79 19.91
C GLN A 196 -11.05 -1.75 21.00
N SER A 197 -10.63 -2.04 22.24
CA SER A 197 -10.69 -1.08 23.33
C SER A 197 -9.85 0.16 23.01
N THR A 198 -8.64 -0.02 22.45
CA THR A 198 -7.76 1.07 22.03
C THR A 198 -8.39 1.88 20.91
N TYR A 199 -8.99 1.26 19.89
CA TYR A 199 -9.69 1.98 18.81
C TYR A 199 -10.87 2.81 19.35
N LEU A 200 -11.67 2.26 20.29
CA LEU A 200 -12.77 2.98 20.92
C LEU A 200 -12.29 4.16 21.76
N GLU A 201 -11.19 4.01 22.48
CA GLU A 201 -10.57 5.11 23.23
C GLU A 201 -10.11 6.23 22.29
N LEU A 202 -9.40 5.88 21.23
CA LEU A 202 -8.97 6.84 20.20
C LEU A 202 -10.17 7.52 19.54
N ALA A 203 -11.23 6.80 19.22
CA ALA A 203 -12.44 7.37 18.65
C ALA A 203 -13.12 8.38 19.58
N ARG A 204 -13.01 8.21 20.90
CA ARG A 204 -13.52 9.17 21.90
C ARG A 204 -12.62 10.38 22.04
N ASN A 205 -11.29 10.16 22.08
CA ASN A 205 -10.31 11.21 22.29
C ASN A 205 -10.12 12.09 21.03
N PHE A 206 -10.36 11.51 19.83
CA PHE A 206 -10.23 12.19 18.54
C PHE A 206 -11.54 12.13 17.74
N PRO A 207 -12.60 12.85 18.20
CA PRO A 207 -13.94 12.72 17.62
C PRO A 207 -14.05 13.24 16.18
N ALA A 208 -13.10 14.05 15.72
CA ALA A 208 -13.07 14.55 14.34
C ALA A 208 -12.37 13.59 13.35
N ASP A 209 -11.69 12.55 13.85
CA ASP A 209 -10.94 11.63 13.00
C ASP A 209 -11.73 10.32 12.79
N GLN A 210 -11.88 9.92 11.53
CA GLN A 210 -12.61 8.71 11.16
C GLN A 210 -11.79 7.43 11.29
N ARG A 211 -10.44 7.52 11.28
CA ARG A 211 -9.52 6.38 11.19
C ARG A 211 -9.70 5.36 12.33
N PRO A 212 -9.88 5.75 13.61
CA PRO A 212 -10.10 4.78 14.68
C PRO A 212 -11.37 3.93 14.48
N LEU A 213 -12.47 4.58 14.05
CA LEU A 213 -13.73 3.86 13.80
C LEU A 213 -13.64 2.96 12.56
N LEU A 214 -12.91 3.39 11.54
CA LEU A 214 -12.65 2.56 10.37
C LEU A 214 -11.81 1.32 10.73
N ALA A 215 -10.76 1.49 11.53
CA ALA A 215 -9.95 0.37 12.01
C ALA A 215 -10.76 -0.59 12.90
N LEU A 216 -11.63 -0.04 13.77
CA LEU A 216 -12.56 -0.84 14.56
C LEU A 216 -13.51 -1.64 13.67
N ALA A 217 -14.10 -1.01 12.66
CA ALA A 217 -15.01 -1.67 11.73
C ALA A 217 -14.35 -2.84 11.00
N LEU A 218 -13.11 -2.66 10.53
CA LEU A 218 -12.31 -3.72 9.91
C LEU A 218 -12.06 -4.88 10.90
N SER A 219 -11.63 -4.55 12.12
CA SER A 219 -11.37 -5.56 13.17
C SER A 219 -12.63 -6.38 13.54
N LEU A 220 -13.79 -5.73 13.62
CA LEU A 220 -15.07 -6.38 13.89
C LEU A 220 -15.53 -7.25 12.71
N HIS A 221 -15.36 -6.78 11.49
CA HIS A 221 -15.67 -7.54 10.28
C HIS A 221 -14.85 -8.83 10.19
N ASP A 222 -13.53 -8.74 10.45
CA ASP A 222 -12.62 -9.90 10.41
C ASP A 222 -13.00 -10.97 11.45
N GLN A 223 -13.68 -10.58 12.53
CA GLN A 223 -14.24 -11.50 13.53
C GLN A 223 -15.63 -12.03 13.17
N GLY A 224 -16.20 -11.61 12.04
CA GLY A 224 -17.55 -11.99 11.64
C GLY A 224 -18.66 -11.22 12.37
N ASN A 225 -18.35 -10.23 13.20
CA ASN A 225 -19.34 -9.36 13.84
C ASN A 225 -19.79 -8.26 12.88
N LEU A 226 -20.58 -8.67 11.89
CA LEU A 226 -20.96 -7.80 10.77
C LEU A 226 -21.85 -6.63 11.20
N GLU A 227 -22.73 -6.83 12.18
CA GLU A 227 -23.64 -5.77 12.66
C GLU A 227 -22.84 -4.62 13.32
N ALA A 228 -21.96 -4.95 14.26
CA ALA A 228 -21.12 -3.96 14.92
C ALA A 228 -20.12 -3.30 13.94
N ALA A 229 -19.61 -4.08 12.95
CA ALA A 229 -18.75 -3.54 11.90
C ALA A 229 -19.48 -2.50 11.04
N GLN A 230 -20.73 -2.76 10.68
CA GLN A 230 -21.59 -1.82 9.93
C GLN A 230 -21.85 -0.54 10.71
N GLU A 231 -22.14 -0.66 11.99
CA GLU A 231 -22.36 0.50 12.86
C GLU A 231 -21.10 1.36 12.98
N ALA A 232 -19.95 0.74 13.24
CA ALA A 232 -18.67 1.45 13.30
C ALA A 232 -18.31 2.14 11.98
N LEU A 233 -18.57 1.49 10.84
CA LEU A 233 -18.38 2.09 9.51
C LEU A 233 -19.33 3.28 9.26
N ALA A 234 -20.57 3.18 9.68
CA ALA A 234 -21.53 4.28 9.58
C ALA A 234 -21.09 5.49 10.41
N GLN A 235 -20.63 5.25 11.63
CA GLN A 235 -20.08 6.30 12.49
C GLN A 235 -18.80 6.93 11.94
N ALA A 236 -17.91 6.13 11.32
CA ALA A 236 -16.72 6.63 10.62
C ALA A 236 -17.10 7.60 9.50
N ARG A 237 -18.15 7.28 8.72
CA ARG A 237 -18.66 8.16 7.65
C ARG A 237 -19.13 9.52 8.14
N LEU A 238 -19.79 9.56 9.30
CA LEU A 238 -20.25 10.83 9.90
C LEU A 238 -19.07 11.74 10.31
N ARG A 239 -17.88 11.18 10.50
CA ARG A 239 -16.65 11.91 10.83
C ARG A 239 -15.78 12.24 9.61
N SER A 240 -16.23 11.91 8.40
CA SER A 240 -15.49 12.26 7.17
C SER A 240 -15.33 13.78 7.08
N PRO A 241 -14.13 14.28 6.77
CA PRO A 241 -13.85 15.72 6.70
C PRO A 241 -14.72 16.47 5.69
N ASP A 242 -15.14 15.80 4.63
CA ASP A 242 -16.00 16.35 3.60
C ASP A 242 -17.24 15.46 3.43
N GLN A 243 -18.30 15.82 4.16
CA GLN A 243 -19.59 15.12 4.07
C GLN A 243 -20.29 15.33 2.72
N SER A 244 -19.89 16.35 1.96
CA SER A 244 -20.43 16.62 0.63
C SER A 244 -19.80 15.76 -0.46
N ARG A 245 -18.60 15.24 -0.21
CA ARG A 245 -17.87 14.36 -1.11
C ARG A 245 -17.67 13.00 -0.44
N PRO A 246 -18.37 11.95 -0.90
CA PRO A 246 -18.22 10.60 -0.37
C PRO A 246 -16.74 10.16 -0.41
N ASP A 247 -16.24 9.60 0.69
CA ASP A 247 -14.91 9.00 0.69
C ASP A 247 -14.96 7.70 -0.14
N PRO A 248 -14.25 7.65 -1.30
CA PRO A 248 -14.30 6.48 -2.19
C PRO A 248 -13.84 5.20 -1.50
N ARG A 249 -12.98 5.29 -0.48
CA ARG A 249 -12.49 4.13 0.28
C ARG A 249 -13.58 3.54 1.14
N LEU A 250 -14.35 4.38 1.83
CA LEU A 250 -15.48 3.92 2.64
C LEU A 250 -16.59 3.34 1.76
N ASP A 251 -16.84 3.93 0.59
CA ASP A 251 -17.81 3.41 -0.37
C ASP A 251 -17.37 2.06 -0.96
N GLN A 252 -16.10 1.91 -1.29
CA GLN A 252 -15.56 0.65 -1.76
C GLN A 252 -15.63 -0.44 -0.68
N LEU A 253 -15.32 -0.10 0.57
CA LEU A 253 -15.41 -1.01 1.69
C LEU A 253 -16.86 -1.44 1.94
N ALA A 254 -17.80 -0.50 2.00
CA ALA A 254 -19.23 -0.78 2.12
C ALA A 254 -19.74 -1.66 0.98
N ALA A 255 -19.29 -1.43 -0.24
CA ALA A 255 -19.64 -2.26 -1.40
C ALA A 255 -19.09 -3.69 -1.29
N SER A 256 -17.83 -3.84 -0.84
CA SER A 256 -17.22 -5.17 -0.64
C SER A 256 -17.92 -6.00 0.44
N TRP A 257 -18.54 -5.35 1.42
CA TRP A 257 -19.32 -5.98 2.49
C TRP A 257 -20.80 -6.18 2.12
N GLY A 258 -21.22 -5.83 0.90
CA GLY A 258 -22.63 -5.92 0.46
C GLY A 258 -23.56 -4.90 1.13
N LEU A 259 -23.02 -3.82 1.67
CA LEU A 259 -23.73 -2.80 2.42
C LEU A 259 -24.21 -1.66 1.50
N GLU A 260 -25.12 -1.95 0.59
CA GLU A 260 -25.64 -0.95 -0.37
C GLU A 260 -26.27 0.28 0.31
N LYS A 261 -26.86 0.10 1.50
CA LYS A 261 -27.48 1.19 2.28
C LYS A 261 -26.45 2.21 2.82
N LEU A 262 -25.21 1.81 2.97
CA LEU A 262 -24.12 2.68 3.41
C LEU A 262 -23.35 3.31 2.24
N ARG A 263 -23.70 3.00 1.00
CA ARG A 263 -23.15 3.72 -0.16
C ARG A 263 -23.77 5.10 -0.23
N ALA A 264 -22.96 6.12 -0.50
CA ALA A 264 -23.51 7.42 -0.84
C ALA A 264 -24.50 7.26 -1.99
N PRO A 265 -25.63 7.95 -1.99
CA PRO A 265 -26.54 7.92 -3.14
C PRO A 265 -25.72 8.31 -4.36
N SER A 266 -25.55 7.37 -5.28
CA SER A 266 -24.91 7.65 -6.57
C SER A 266 -25.68 8.80 -7.14
N GLY A 267 -25.08 9.99 -7.21
CA GLY A 267 -25.71 11.14 -7.79
C GLY A 267 -26.14 10.76 -9.21
N LYS A 268 -27.36 10.28 -9.36
CA LYS A 268 -28.02 10.28 -10.65
C LYS A 268 -28.02 11.75 -11.04
N GLY A 269 -26.98 12.11 -11.79
CA GLY A 269 -26.88 13.41 -12.40
C GLY A 269 -28.28 13.69 -13.02
N LYS A 270 -28.96 14.63 -12.45
CA LYS A 270 -30.11 15.24 -13.10
C LYS A 270 -29.54 15.72 -14.44
N ARG A 271 -29.78 14.92 -15.48
CA ARG A 271 -29.48 15.32 -16.85
C ARG A 271 -30.01 16.73 -16.97
N PRO A 272 -29.20 17.74 -17.31
CA PRO A 272 -29.75 19.08 -17.54
C PRO A 272 -30.90 18.93 -18.52
N ALA A 273 -32.06 19.44 -18.15
CA ALA A 273 -33.20 19.47 -19.05
C ALA A 273 -32.73 20.09 -20.35
N ALA A 274 -32.98 19.39 -21.46
CA ALA A 274 -32.69 19.91 -22.78
C ALA A 274 -33.34 21.29 -22.93
N PRO A 275 -32.66 22.29 -23.49
CA PRO A 275 -33.23 23.61 -23.69
C PRO A 275 -34.50 23.47 -24.51
N PRO A 276 -35.55 24.26 -24.23
CA PRO A 276 -36.80 24.22 -24.96
C PRO A 276 -36.56 24.50 -26.44
N GLN A 277 -37.05 23.62 -27.30
CA GLN A 277 -37.03 23.83 -28.76
C GLN A 277 -37.81 25.10 -29.12
N PRO A 278 -37.29 25.94 -30.00
CA PRO A 278 -38.05 27.10 -30.49
C PRO A 278 -39.34 26.65 -31.23
N PRO A 279 -40.42 27.43 -31.14
CA PRO A 279 -41.69 27.06 -31.79
C PRO A 279 -41.49 26.97 -33.30
N SER A 280 -42.00 25.88 -33.89
CA SER A 280 -42.03 25.68 -35.33
C SER A 280 -42.85 26.79 -36.00
N SER A 281 -42.25 27.45 -36.97
CA SER A 281 -42.87 28.49 -37.78
C SER A 281 -44.13 27.97 -38.49
N PRO A 282 -45.20 28.76 -38.58
CA PRO A 282 -46.42 28.38 -39.34
C PRO A 282 -46.13 28.36 -40.85
N PRO A 283 -46.84 27.51 -41.62
CA PRO A 283 -46.70 27.51 -43.08
C PRO A 283 -47.27 28.81 -43.66
N THR A 284 -46.46 29.41 -44.51
CA THR A 284 -46.89 30.57 -45.35
C THR A 284 -47.86 30.16 -46.48
N PRO A 285 -48.82 31.01 -46.85
CA PRO A 285 -49.88 30.69 -47.83
C PRO A 285 -49.38 30.54 -49.27
#